data_f5dacb06fa9272650c9ba94cf89874a1
#
_entry.id   f5dacb06fa9272650c9ba94cf89874a1
#
_cell.length_a   1.000
_cell.length_b   1.000
_cell.length_c   1.000
_cell.angle_alpha   90.00
_cell.angle_beta   90.00
_cell.angle_gamma   90.00
#
_symmetry.space_group_name_H-M   'P 1'
#
loop_
_entity.id
_entity.type
_entity.pdbx_description
1 polymer ?
#
loop_
_entity_poly.entity_id
_entity_poly.type
_entity_poly.pdbx_seq_one_letter_code
_entity_poly.pdbx_strand_id
1 'polypeptide(L)'
;MTPDQLKANTIVRGPILPEPVQVIRVVPMGSALKLVGRGLNSGLVHQPILSAAQIATLEATPETQPFDGNPHKFKLGVEALRLGIAYEYDPYFSLSIARVDPLPHQLEAVYDYFLKLPRIRFLLADDPGAGKTIMAGLLIKELKIRGLIKRILIITPANLSFQWQRELKDKFQEKFDVVRSDVLRANYGSNPWQEKNQVVTSISWVSRIEDAKESLLRSRWDLVIVDEAHKMSASSSDKRTLAYDLGEQLSELTDHYLLMTATPHKGDPENFR
;
A
#
# COMPACT_ATOMS: atom_id res chain seq x y z
N MET A 1 -9.32 25.86 -38.56
CA MET A 1 -9.63 24.64 -39.32
C MET A 1 -9.97 25.02 -40.78
N THR A 2 -9.62 24.21 -41.78
CA THR A 2 -9.99 24.43 -43.19
C THR A 2 -11.21 23.59 -43.59
N PRO A 3 -11.99 23.97 -44.60
CA PRO A 3 -13.14 23.21 -45.08
C PRO A 3 -12.80 21.73 -45.41
N ASP A 4 -11.63 21.45 -45.93
CA ASP A 4 -11.20 20.11 -46.32
C ASP A 4 -10.89 19.21 -45.12
N GLN A 5 -10.75 19.76 -43.94
CA GLN A 5 -10.52 19.04 -42.68
C GLN A 5 -11.83 18.62 -41.99
N LEU A 6 -12.97 19.17 -42.43
CA LEU A 6 -14.29 18.77 -41.94
C LEU A 6 -14.75 17.48 -42.64
N LYS A 7 -14.30 16.33 -42.17
CA LYS A 7 -14.69 15.02 -42.69
C LYS A 7 -15.72 14.35 -41.78
N ALA A 8 -16.45 13.39 -42.34
CA ALA A 8 -17.34 12.53 -41.55
C ALA A 8 -16.54 11.87 -40.40
N ASN A 9 -17.16 11.73 -39.23
CA ASN A 9 -16.61 11.22 -37.96
C ASN A 9 -15.64 12.17 -37.23
N THR A 10 -15.24 13.31 -37.80
CA THR A 10 -14.43 14.30 -37.07
C THR A 10 -15.26 14.90 -35.94
N ILE A 11 -14.70 15.02 -34.73
CA ILE A 11 -15.32 15.74 -33.61
C ILE A 11 -14.84 17.18 -33.68
N VAL A 12 -15.79 18.11 -33.76
CA VAL A 12 -15.53 19.52 -33.80
C VAL A 12 -16.14 20.24 -32.61
N ARG A 13 -15.44 21.25 -32.12
CA ARG A 13 -15.92 22.17 -31.11
C ARG A 13 -15.60 23.62 -31.54
N GLY A 14 -16.36 24.55 -31.03
CA GLY A 14 -16.14 25.97 -31.28
C GLY A 14 -17.25 26.80 -30.72
N PRO A 15 -17.12 28.15 -30.70
CA PRO A 15 -18.07 29.06 -30.06
C PRO A 15 -19.48 29.06 -30.67
N ILE A 16 -19.60 28.52 -31.89
CA ILE A 16 -20.88 28.47 -32.62
C ILE A 16 -21.65 27.17 -32.34
N LEU A 17 -20.98 26.16 -31.81
CA LEU A 17 -21.59 24.88 -31.47
C LEU A 17 -21.91 24.87 -29.97
N PRO A 18 -23.13 24.46 -29.57
CA PRO A 18 -23.53 24.42 -28.15
C PRO A 18 -22.79 23.33 -27.35
N GLU A 19 -22.18 22.37 -28.04
CA GLU A 19 -21.45 21.24 -27.48
C GLU A 19 -20.49 20.68 -28.53
N PRO A 20 -19.54 19.78 -28.17
CA PRO A 20 -18.74 19.03 -29.16
C PRO A 20 -19.67 18.19 -30.05
N VAL A 21 -19.49 18.32 -31.37
CA VAL A 21 -20.34 17.67 -32.36
C VAL A 21 -19.52 16.72 -33.22
N GLN A 22 -19.93 15.47 -33.33
CA GLN A 22 -19.40 14.51 -34.28
C GLN A 22 -20.03 14.74 -35.63
N VAL A 23 -19.19 15.05 -36.63
CA VAL A 23 -19.65 15.32 -38.02
C VAL A 23 -20.17 14.05 -38.67
N ILE A 24 -21.38 14.04 -39.13
CA ILE A 24 -22.00 12.96 -39.91
C ILE A 24 -21.76 13.24 -41.38
N ARG A 25 -22.07 14.44 -41.81
CA ARG A 25 -21.94 14.86 -43.22
C ARG A 25 -21.76 16.38 -43.34
N VAL A 26 -21.00 16.77 -44.34
CA VAL A 26 -20.85 18.17 -44.74
C VAL A 26 -21.45 18.35 -46.12
N VAL A 27 -22.32 19.37 -46.30
CA VAL A 27 -22.98 19.66 -47.55
C VAL A 27 -22.58 21.07 -48.02
N PRO A 28 -21.95 21.21 -49.18
CA PRO A 28 -21.63 22.53 -49.72
C PRO A 28 -22.90 23.32 -50.08
N MET A 29 -22.93 24.59 -49.70
CA MET A 29 -24.04 25.52 -50.00
C MET A 29 -23.48 26.85 -50.50
N GLY A 30 -23.02 26.89 -51.74
CA GLY A 30 -22.37 28.07 -52.34
C GLY A 30 -21.09 28.44 -51.61
N SER A 31 -21.02 29.64 -50.99
CA SER A 31 -19.86 30.08 -50.20
C SER A 31 -19.86 29.59 -48.75
N ALA A 32 -20.90 28.86 -48.33
CA ALA A 32 -21.04 28.31 -46.99
C ALA A 32 -21.09 26.78 -47.01
N LEU A 33 -20.89 26.15 -45.83
CA LEU A 33 -21.01 24.69 -45.63
C LEU A 33 -22.12 24.41 -44.59
N LYS A 34 -23.04 23.53 -44.91
CA LYS A 34 -23.95 22.97 -43.91
C LYS A 34 -23.29 21.77 -43.24
N LEU A 35 -23.03 21.89 -41.95
CA LEU A 35 -22.55 20.80 -41.16
C LEU A 35 -23.76 20.05 -40.58
N VAL A 36 -23.80 18.73 -40.77
CA VAL A 36 -24.78 17.85 -40.10
C VAL A 36 -23.96 16.97 -39.15
N GLY A 37 -24.24 17.08 -37.88
CA GLY A 37 -23.51 16.33 -36.86
C GLY A 37 -24.37 16.00 -35.64
N ARG A 38 -23.89 15.08 -34.83
CA ARG A 38 -24.52 14.65 -33.58
C ARG A 38 -23.75 15.21 -32.40
N GLY A 39 -24.42 15.88 -31.50
CA GLY A 39 -23.88 16.33 -30.22
C GLY A 39 -23.44 15.15 -29.36
N LEU A 40 -22.26 15.24 -28.77
CA LEU A 40 -21.70 14.15 -27.96
C LEU A 40 -22.35 14.06 -26.56
N ASN A 41 -22.83 15.19 -26.04
CA ASN A 41 -23.43 15.25 -24.70
C ASN A 41 -24.95 15.01 -24.75
N SER A 42 -25.64 15.68 -25.69
CA SER A 42 -27.09 15.62 -25.80
C SER A 42 -27.62 14.51 -26.72
N GLY A 43 -26.78 14.00 -27.62
CA GLY A 43 -27.18 13.07 -28.69
C GLY A 43 -28.04 13.72 -29.80
N LEU A 44 -28.34 15.03 -29.71
CA LEU A 44 -29.18 15.76 -30.67
C LEU A 44 -28.43 16.01 -31.97
N VAL A 45 -29.18 16.09 -33.07
CA VAL A 45 -28.63 16.41 -34.38
C VAL A 45 -28.58 17.93 -34.57
N HIS A 46 -27.39 18.46 -34.77
CA HIS A 46 -27.13 19.87 -35.08
C HIS A 46 -26.88 20.04 -36.56
N GLN A 47 -27.45 21.12 -37.16
CA GLN A 47 -27.33 21.40 -38.61
C GLN A 47 -26.99 22.88 -38.88
N PRO A 48 -25.90 23.43 -38.29
CA PRO A 48 -25.55 24.81 -38.56
C PRO A 48 -25.05 25.01 -40.01
N ILE A 49 -25.35 26.19 -40.58
CA ILE A 49 -24.74 26.66 -41.82
C ILE A 49 -23.57 27.57 -41.43
N LEU A 50 -22.35 27.21 -41.87
CA LEU A 50 -21.13 27.85 -41.45
C LEU A 50 -20.45 28.56 -42.63
N SER A 51 -20.10 29.81 -42.45
CA SER A 51 -19.25 30.57 -43.38
C SER A 51 -17.78 30.13 -43.24
N ALA A 52 -16.95 30.45 -44.20
CA ALA A 52 -15.51 30.16 -44.15
C ALA A 52 -14.82 30.73 -42.89
N ALA A 53 -15.23 31.93 -42.48
CA ALA A 53 -14.72 32.58 -41.25
C ALA A 53 -15.14 31.80 -39.99
N GLN A 54 -16.33 31.28 -39.96
CA GLN A 54 -16.83 30.47 -38.83
C GLN A 54 -16.19 29.08 -38.77
N ILE A 55 -15.91 28.49 -39.92
CA ILE A 55 -15.16 27.22 -39.99
C ILE A 55 -13.74 27.39 -39.45
N ALA A 56 -13.10 28.54 -39.70
CA ALA A 56 -11.78 28.84 -39.18
C ALA A 56 -11.73 28.87 -37.62
N THR A 57 -12.85 29.20 -36.95
CA THR A 57 -12.95 29.22 -35.48
C THR A 57 -13.26 27.84 -34.87
N LEU A 58 -13.53 26.83 -35.69
CA LEU A 58 -13.72 25.46 -35.20
C LEU A 58 -12.39 24.81 -34.94
N GLU A 59 -12.31 24.05 -33.87
CA GLU A 59 -11.20 23.19 -33.50
C GLU A 59 -11.60 21.73 -33.70
N ALA A 60 -10.79 20.97 -34.45
CA ALA A 60 -10.94 19.53 -34.50
C ALA A 60 -10.34 18.95 -33.22
N THR A 61 -11.11 18.19 -32.49
CA THR A 61 -10.54 17.30 -31.50
C THR A 61 -9.89 16.14 -32.26
N PRO A 62 -8.59 15.86 -32.06
CA PRO A 62 -7.99 14.69 -32.68
C PRO A 62 -8.82 13.47 -32.36
N GLU A 63 -9.09 12.66 -33.36
CA GLU A 63 -9.75 11.37 -33.18
C GLU A 63 -8.86 10.54 -32.26
N THR A 64 -9.14 10.54 -30.96
CA THR A 64 -8.61 9.51 -30.09
C THR A 64 -9.35 8.25 -30.46
N GLN A 65 -8.72 7.44 -31.29
CA GLN A 65 -9.27 6.10 -31.54
C GLN A 65 -9.36 5.39 -30.18
N PRO A 66 -10.51 4.81 -29.83
CA PRO A 66 -10.74 4.22 -28.51
C PRO A 66 -9.78 3.06 -28.20
N PHE A 67 -8.91 2.69 -29.13
CA PHE A 67 -7.94 1.60 -29.00
C PHE A 67 -6.53 1.99 -29.51
N ASP A 68 -6.12 3.24 -29.38
CA ASP A 68 -4.80 3.75 -29.76
C ASP A 68 -3.75 3.57 -28.65
N GLY A 69 -4.16 3.07 -27.48
CA GLY A 69 -3.29 2.83 -26.33
C GLY A 69 -2.22 1.77 -26.64
N ASN A 70 -1.04 1.93 -26.02
CA ASN A 70 0.05 0.97 -26.17
C ASN A 70 -0.39 -0.42 -25.64
N PRO A 71 -0.46 -1.47 -26.49
CA PRO A 71 -0.96 -2.78 -26.10
C PRO A 71 -0.13 -3.46 -25.00
N HIS A 72 1.17 -3.15 -24.93
CA HIS A 72 2.05 -3.63 -23.87
C HIS A 72 1.68 -3.04 -22.51
N LYS A 73 1.39 -1.74 -22.45
CA LYS A 73 0.96 -1.08 -21.22
C LYS A 73 -0.42 -1.57 -20.79
N PHE A 74 -1.33 -1.81 -21.75
CA PHE A 74 -2.65 -2.38 -21.47
C PHE A 74 -2.52 -3.79 -20.86
N LYS A 75 -1.72 -4.66 -21.49
CA LYS A 75 -1.46 -6.01 -20.96
C LYS A 75 -0.88 -5.96 -19.55
N LEU A 76 0.13 -5.11 -19.30
CA LEU A 76 0.71 -4.93 -17.97
C LEU A 76 -0.32 -4.41 -16.96
N GLY A 77 -1.18 -3.49 -17.36
CA GLY A 77 -2.26 -2.98 -16.51
C GLY A 77 -3.27 -4.07 -16.13
N VAL A 78 -3.68 -4.90 -17.09
CA VAL A 78 -4.59 -6.02 -16.84
C VAL A 78 -3.95 -7.07 -15.91
N GLU A 79 -2.68 -7.42 -16.15
CA GLU A 79 -1.96 -8.37 -15.28
C GLU A 79 -1.75 -7.78 -13.87
N ALA A 80 -1.47 -6.50 -13.74
CA ALA A 80 -1.35 -5.85 -12.44
C ALA A 80 -2.68 -5.88 -11.66
N LEU A 81 -3.81 -5.60 -12.33
CA LEU A 81 -5.13 -5.72 -11.72
C LEU A 81 -5.44 -7.16 -11.30
N ARG A 82 -5.13 -8.13 -12.18
CA ARG A 82 -5.33 -9.56 -11.89
C ARG A 82 -4.54 -10.00 -10.66
N LEU A 83 -3.28 -9.60 -10.56
CA LEU A 83 -2.46 -9.87 -9.38
C LEU A 83 -2.99 -9.15 -8.14
N GLY A 84 -3.48 -7.92 -8.28
CA GLY A 84 -4.03 -7.14 -7.18
C GLY A 84 -5.28 -7.75 -6.54
N ILE A 85 -6.07 -8.53 -7.30
CA ILE A 85 -7.28 -9.20 -6.79
C ILE A 85 -7.08 -10.71 -6.59
N ALA A 86 -5.88 -11.23 -6.84
CA ALA A 86 -5.62 -12.67 -6.76
C ALA A 86 -5.91 -13.25 -5.37
N TYR A 87 -5.72 -12.47 -4.30
CA TYR A 87 -6.00 -12.90 -2.93
C TYR A 87 -7.49 -13.17 -2.67
N GLU A 88 -8.41 -12.61 -3.48
CA GLU A 88 -9.86 -12.88 -3.36
C GLU A 88 -10.20 -14.32 -3.79
N TYR A 89 -9.38 -14.89 -4.68
CA TYR A 89 -9.57 -16.22 -5.24
C TYR A 89 -8.64 -17.27 -4.63
N ASP A 90 -7.48 -16.85 -4.14
CA ASP A 90 -6.49 -17.71 -3.48
C ASP A 90 -6.18 -17.18 -2.07
N PRO A 91 -6.77 -17.78 -1.02
CA PRO A 91 -6.52 -17.37 0.36
C PRO A 91 -5.06 -17.55 0.79
N TYR A 92 -4.26 -18.34 0.06
CA TYR A 92 -2.86 -18.63 0.31
C TYR A 92 -1.92 -17.94 -0.69
N PHE A 93 -2.37 -16.88 -1.35
CA PHE A 93 -1.61 -16.23 -2.41
C PHE A 93 -0.21 -15.79 -1.98
N SER A 94 -0.03 -15.38 -0.75
CA SER A 94 1.29 -15.01 -0.21
C SER A 94 2.30 -16.14 -0.23
N LEU A 95 1.85 -17.38 -0.08
CA LEU A 95 2.73 -18.56 -0.18
C LEU A 95 3.32 -18.70 -1.57
N SER A 96 2.50 -18.47 -2.60
CA SER A 96 2.92 -18.60 -4.01
C SER A 96 4.04 -17.62 -4.39
N ILE A 97 4.17 -16.51 -3.66
CA ILE A 97 5.19 -15.47 -3.91
C ILE A 97 6.28 -15.41 -2.86
N ALA A 98 6.13 -16.11 -1.74
CA ALA A 98 7.16 -16.22 -0.72
C ALA A 98 8.20 -17.29 -1.12
N ARG A 99 9.45 -17.07 -0.72
CA ARG A 99 10.55 -18.02 -0.97
C ARG A 99 10.80 -18.87 0.29
N VAL A 100 9.72 -19.50 0.76
CA VAL A 100 9.74 -20.36 1.94
C VAL A 100 8.85 -21.56 1.74
N ASP A 101 9.21 -22.67 2.35
CA ASP A 101 8.38 -23.86 2.50
C ASP A 101 7.93 -23.93 3.96
N PRO A 102 6.80 -23.31 4.33
CA PRO A 102 6.39 -23.21 5.72
C PRO A 102 5.89 -24.56 6.25
N LEU A 103 6.13 -24.78 7.52
CA LEU A 103 5.63 -25.95 8.22
C LEU A 103 4.11 -25.81 8.54
N PRO A 104 3.37 -26.93 8.71
CA PRO A 104 1.93 -26.90 8.94
C PRO A 104 1.50 -25.98 10.09
N HIS A 105 2.20 -26.00 11.23
CA HIS A 105 1.88 -25.14 12.38
C HIS A 105 2.07 -23.65 12.08
N GLN A 106 3.01 -23.30 11.17
CA GLN A 106 3.24 -21.91 10.74
C GLN A 106 2.10 -21.40 9.87
N LEU A 107 1.55 -22.26 9.01
CA LEU A 107 0.36 -21.97 8.22
C LEU A 107 -0.87 -21.82 9.10
N GLU A 108 -1.08 -22.77 10.02
CA GLU A 108 -2.17 -22.74 10.99
C GLU A 108 -2.16 -21.42 11.77
N ALA A 109 -1.01 -21.02 12.32
CA ALA A 109 -0.88 -19.77 13.07
C ALA A 109 -1.34 -18.55 12.26
N VAL A 110 -0.95 -18.47 11.00
CA VAL A 110 -1.25 -17.31 10.15
C VAL A 110 -2.68 -17.36 9.62
N TYR A 111 -3.09 -18.47 9.01
CA TYR A 111 -4.36 -18.55 8.28
C TYR A 111 -5.55 -18.94 9.15
N ASP A 112 -5.33 -19.71 10.21
CA ASP A 112 -6.41 -20.15 11.08
C ASP A 112 -6.59 -19.29 12.33
N TYR A 113 -5.54 -18.57 12.75
CA TYR A 113 -5.63 -17.69 13.90
C TYR A 113 -5.51 -16.21 13.53
N PHE A 114 -4.37 -15.74 12.99
CA PHE A 114 -4.15 -14.31 12.83
C PHE A 114 -5.11 -13.67 11.84
N LEU A 115 -5.26 -14.24 10.65
CA LEU A 115 -6.06 -13.65 9.58
C LEU A 115 -7.57 -13.75 9.78
N LYS A 116 -8.03 -14.56 10.74
CA LYS A 116 -9.45 -14.62 11.14
C LYS A 116 -9.85 -13.48 12.07
N LEU A 117 -8.87 -12.79 12.64
CA LEU A 117 -9.14 -11.66 13.54
C LEU A 117 -9.25 -10.37 12.72
N PRO A 118 -10.32 -9.59 12.90
CA PRO A 118 -10.47 -8.30 12.25
C PRO A 118 -9.42 -7.29 12.71
N ARG A 119 -8.89 -7.49 13.91
CA ARG A 119 -7.82 -6.71 14.53
C ARG A 119 -6.88 -7.68 15.24
N ILE A 120 -5.64 -7.73 14.79
CA ILE A 120 -4.65 -8.66 15.35
C ILE A 120 -4.13 -8.10 16.67
N ARG A 121 -4.49 -8.76 17.76
CA ARG A 121 -3.98 -8.54 19.12
C ARG A 121 -3.61 -9.90 19.67
N PHE A 122 -2.38 -10.35 19.38
CA PHE A 122 -2.02 -11.75 19.58
C PHE A 122 -0.66 -11.90 20.23
N LEU A 123 -0.55 -12.87 21.14
CA LEU A 123 0.72 -13.35 21.68
C LEU A 123 1.04 -14.71 21.06
N LEU A 124 2.07 -14.76 20.24
CA LEU A 124 2.62 -15.99 19.70
C LEU A 124 3.72 -16.51 20.62
N ALA A 125 3.35 -17.47 21.45
CA ALA A 125 4.27 -18.19 22.33
C ALA A 125 4.59 -19.54 21.68
N ASP A 126 5.81 -19.69 21.17
CA ASP A 126 6.24 -20.88 20.46
C ASP A 126 7.74 -21.14 20.72
N ASP A 127 8.18 -22.36 20.57
CA ASP A 127 9.54 -22.78 20.88
C ASP A 127 10.63 -21.98 20.10
N PRO A 128 11.85 -21.87 20.64
CA PRO A 128 12.98 -21.38 19.88
C PRO A 128 13.19 -22.23 18.61
N GLY A 129 13.28 -21.56 17.46
CA GLY A 129 13.43 -22.27 16.19
C GLY A 129 12.14 -22.71 15.49
N ALA A 130 10.97 -22.55 16.09
CA ALA A 130 9.66 -22.84 15.45
C ALA A 130 9.36 -21.99 14.20
N GLY A 131 10.22 -21.02 13.90
CA GLY A 131 10.08 -20.16 12.72
C GLY A 131 9.12 -18.99 12.89
N LYS A 132 9.09 -18.38 14.07
CA LYS A 132 8.26 -17.19 14.36
C LYS A 132 8.45 -16.07 13.32
N THR A 133 9.68 -15.88 12.82
CA THR A 133 9.97 -14.93 11.74
C THR A 133 9.26 -15.29 10.43
N ILE A 134 9.10 -16.60 10.15
CA ILE A 134 8.35 -17.07 8.96
C ILE A 134 6.87 -16.72 9.10
N MET A 135 6.27 -17.00 10.26
CA MET A 135 4.87 -16.66 10.54
C MET A 135 4.63 -15.15 10.40
N ALA A 136 5.51 -14.33 10.99
CA ALA A 136 5.45 -12.88 10.89
C ALA A 136 5.62 -12.38 9.43
N GLY A 137 6.54 -12.97 8.67
CA GLY A 137 6.76 -12.63 7.26
C GLY A 137 5.57 -12.98 6.37
N LEU A 138 4.95 -14.15 6.57
CA LEU A 138 3.71 -14.54 5.90
C LEU A 138 2.57 -13.58 6.24
N LEU A 139 2.41 -13.25 7.52
CA LEU A 139 1.39 -12.30 7.98
C LEU A 139 1.57 -10.92 7.33
N ILE A 140 2.80 -10.40 7.30
CA ILE A 140 3.12 -9.12 6.64
C ILE A 140 2.72 -9.18 5.16
N LYS A 141 3.08 -10.26 4.46
CA LYS A 141 2.73 -10.43 3.04
C LYS A 141 1.22 -10.42 2.82
N GLU A 142 0.48 -11.22 3.58
CA GLU A 142 -0.97 -11.32 3.47
C GLU A 142 -1.65 -9.97 3.72
N LEU A 143 -1.31 -9.29 4.80
CA LEU A 143 -1.93 -8.01 5.13
C LEU A 143 -1.59 -6.91 4.11
N LYS A 144 -0.37 -6.92 3.55
CA LYS A 144 0.03 -5.97 2.50
C LYS A 144 -0.70 -6.22 1.19
N ILE A 145 -0.81 -7.47 0.76
CA ILE A 145 -1.52 -7.84 -0.48
C ILE A 145 -2.98 -7.46 -0.39
N ARG A 146 -3.59 -7.66 0.77
CA ARG A 146 -4.98 -7.25 1.06
C ARG A 146 -5.15 -5.74 1.22
N GLY A 147 -4.06 -4.96 1.16
CA GLY A 147 -4.10 -3.51 1.32
C GLY A 147 -4.43 -3.03 2.74
N LEU A 148 -4.34 -3.92 3.74
CA LEU A 148 -4.72 -3.63 5.12
C LEU A 148 -3.63 -2.89 5.89
N ILE A 149 -2.36 -3.04 5.48
CA ILE A 149 -1.22 -2.39 6.13
C ILE A 149 -0.25 -1.79 5.10
N LYS A 150 0.37 -0.67 5.48
CA LYS A 150 1.46 -0.02 4.74
C LYS A 150 2.66 0.23 5.66
N ARG A 151 2.40 0.63 6.89
CA ARG A 151 3.41 1.04 7.86
C ARG A 151 3.62 -0.03 8.91
N ILE A 152 4.84 -0.58 8.94
CA ILE A 152 5.18 -1.75 9.76
C ILE A 152 6.40 -1.44 10.61
N LEU A 153 6.26 -1.64 11.90
CA LEU A 153 7.34 -1.55 12.87
C LEU A 153 7.64 -2.92 13.46
N ILE A 154 8.90 -3.31 13.41
CA ILE A 154 9.40 -4.53 14.06
C ILE A 154 10.39 -4.11 15.15
N ILE A 155 10.13 -4.54 16.37
CA ILE A 155 10.97 -4.26 17.53
C ILE A 155 11.60 -5.57 17.99
N THR A 156 12.93 -5.62 18.00
CA THR A 156 13.69 -6.84 18.27
C THR A 156 14.80 -6.59 19.30
N PRO A 157 15.43 -7.62 19.85
CA PRO A 157 16.75 -7.49 20.45
C PRO A 157 17.77 -6.92 19.46
N ALA A 158 18.70 -6.09 19.95
CA ALA A 158 19.62 -5.34 19.10
C ALA A 158 20.48 -6.23 18.17
N ASN A 159 20.84 -7.41 18.61
CA ASN A 159 21.61 -8.39 17.84
C ASN A 159 20.81 -9.07 16.73
N LEU A 160 19.47 -9.02 16.77
CA LEU A 160 18.59 -9.66 15.79
C LEU A 160 18.10 -8.70 14.70
N SER A 161 18.29 -7.39 14.85
CA SER A 161 17.72 -6.39 13.93
C SER A 161 18.15 -6.60 12.47
N PHE A 162 19.43 -6.87 12.23
CA PHE A 162 19.95 -7.14 10.87
C PHE A 162 19.56 -8.53 10.35
N GLN A 163 19.40 -9.52 11.24
CA GLN A 163 18.92 -10.83 10.88
C GLN A 163 17.48 -10.72 10.37
N TRP A 164 16.61 -10.02 11.09
CA TRP A 164 15.23 -9.74 10.68
C TRP A 164 15.17 -9.06 9.31
N GLN A 165 15.95 -7.99 9.12
CA GLN A 165 16.04 -7.30 7.84
C GLN A 165 16.40 -8.24 6.69
N ARG A 166 17.44 -9.06 6.90
CA ARG A 166 17.92 -10.02 5.89
C ARG A 166 16.88 -11.10 5.59
N GLU A 167 16.31 -11.73 6.62
CA GLU A 167 15.33 -12.79 6.44
C GLU A 167 14.08 -12.31 5.70
N LEU A 168 13.56 -11.14 6.06
CA LEU A 168 12.43 -10.54 5.37
C LEU A 168 12.72 -10.21 3.91
N LYS A 169 13.93 -9.72 3.63
CA LYS A 169 14.37 -9.46 2.26
C LYS A 169 14.51 -10.73 1.45
N ASP A 170 15.21 -11.75 1.97
CA ASP A 170 15.59 -12.95 1.23
C ASP A 170 14.39 -13.89 1.02
N LYS A 171 13.57 -14.06 2.07
CA LYS A 171 12.44 -14.99 2.08
C LYS A 171 11.14 -14.39 1.55
N PHE A 172 10.89 -13.12 1.85
CA PHE A 172 9.62 -12.45 1.54
C PHE A 172 9.73 -11.29 0.55
N GLN A 173 10.95 -10.95 0.11
CA GLN A 173 11.22 -9.80 -0.76
C GLN A 173 10.72 -8.47 -0.17
N GLU A 174 10.70 -8.38 1.17
CA GLU A 174 10.32 -7.17 1.90
C GLU A 174 11.55 -6.38 2.32
N LYS A 175 11.55 -5.09 2.01
CA LYS A 175 12.66 -4.19 2.34
C LYS A 175 12.35 -3.42 3.60
N PHE A 176 13.09 -3.69 4.65
CA PHE A 176 13.02 -2.96 5.92
C PHE A 176 14.27 -2.13 6.13
N ASP A 177 14.09 -0.94 6.67
CA ASP A 177 15.20 -0.10 7.14
C ASP A 177 15.49 -0.39 8.62
N VAL A 178 16.75 -0.54 8.97
CA VAL A 178 17.15 -0.63 10.37
C VAL A 178 17.40 0.77 10.90
N VAL A 179 16.55 1.24 11.82
CA VAL A 179 16.70 2.56 12.46
C VAL A 179 17.37 2.40 13.82
N ARG A 180 18.50 3.09 13.97
CA ARG A 180 19.36 3.11 15.15
C ARG A 180 19.83 4.52 15.43
N SER A 181 20.68 4.69 16.45
CA SER A 181 21.18 5.99 16.91
C SER A 181 21.90 6.81 15.83
N ASP A 182 22.63 6.16 14.94
CA ASP A 182 23.32 6.81 13.82
C ASP A 182 22.32 7.40 12.80
N VAL A 183 21.26 6.67 12.48
CA VAL A 183 20.21 7.14 11.58
C VAL A 183 19.46 8.34 12.19
N LEU A 184 19.14 8.30 13.48
CA LEU A 184 18.46 9.39 14.14
C LEU A 184 19.30 10.66 14.17
N ARG A 185 20.62 10.53 14.41
CA ARG A 185 21.55 11.67 14.41
C ARG A 185 21.78 12.25 13.02
N ALA A 186 21.81 11.42 11.99
CA ALA A 186 22.02 11.86 10.61
C ALA A 186 20.81 12.65 10.05
N ASN A 187 19.61 12.43 10.57
CA ASN A 187 18.38 13.08 10.16
C ASN A 187 17.97 14.21 11.10
N TYR A 188 18.91 15.11 11.43
CA TYR A 188 18.64 16.26 12.28
C TYR A 188 17.57 17.17 11.65
N GLY A 189 16.42 17.33 12.34
CA GLY A 189 15.31 18.16 11.86
C GLY A 189 14.20 17.41 11.13
N SER A 190 14.34 16.11 10.85
CA SER A 190 13.28 15.26 10.32
C SER A 190 13.03 14.04 11.23
N ASN A 191 11.84 13.46 11.13
CA ASN A 191 11.51 12.26 11.89
C ASN A 191 11.66 11.01 10.98
N PRO A 192 12.75 10.24 11.10
CA PRO A 192 13.01 9.08 10.24
C PRO A 192 11.94 7.99 10.36
N TRP A 193 11.22 7.96 11.47
CA TRP A 193 10.10 7.04 11.66
C TRP A 193 8.89 7.40 10.79
N GLN A 194 8.66 8.69 10.50
CA GLN A 194 7.57 9.14 9.63
C GLN A 194 7.89 8.96 8.15
N GLU A 195 9.16 9.07 7.78
CA GLU A 195 9.60 8.95 6.38
C GLU A 195 9.64 7.51 5.88
N LYS A 196 9.79 6.54 6.78
CA LYS A 196 9.97 5.12 6.44
C LYS A 196 8.73 4.31 6.76
N ASN A 197 8.31 3.49 5.81
CA ASN A 197 7.12 2.65 5.97
C ASN A 197 7.39 1.29 6.62
N GLN A 198 8.60 0.76 6.49
CA GLN A 198 8.95 -0.56 7.01
C GLN A 198 10.25 -0.44 7.79
N VAL A 199 10.17 -0.59 9.11
CA VAL A 199 11.29 -0.33 10.01
C VAL A 199 11.51 -1.49 10.97
N VAL A 200 12.79 -1.81 11.19
CA VAL A 200 13.26 -2.66 12.29
C VAL A 200 14.06 -1.80 13.25
N THR A 201 13.83 -1.96 14.54
CA THR A 201 14.59 -1.27 15.58
C THR A 201 14.80 -2.14 16.80
N SER A 202 15.63 -1.69 17.75
CA SER A 202 15.91 -2.47 18.95
C SER A 202 15.16 -1.98 20.18
N ILE A 203 14.58 -2.93 20.94
CA ILE A 203 13.89 -2.68 22.21
C ILE A 203 14.76 -1.84 23.16
N SER A 204 15.99 -2.30 23.38
CA SER A 204 16.89 -1.71 24.37
C SER A 204 17.31 -0.28 24.05
N TRP A 205 17.38 0.07 22.77
CA TRP A 205 17.74 1.41 22.35
C TRP A 205 16.54 2.35 22.41
N VAL A 206 15.42 1.98 21.77
CA VAL A 206 14.23 2.86 21.69
C VAL A 206 13.59 3.09 23.05
N SER A 207 13.60 2.10 23.96
CA SER A 207 13.02 2.28 25.30
C SER A 207 13.84 3.18 26.22
N ARG A 208 15.16 3.33 26.00
CA ARG A 208 16.07 4.07 26.87
C ARG A 208 16.35 5.49 26.42
N ILE A 209 16.25 5.77 25.12
CA ILE A 209 16.56 7.08 24.54
C ILE A 209 15.25 7.83 24.33
N GLU A 210 15.02 8.85 25.13
CA GLU A 210 13.74 9.59 25.16
C GLU A 210 13.40 10.20 23.81
N ASP A 211 14.36 10.90 23.16
CA ASP A 211 14.15 11.48 21.83
C ASP A 211 13.75 10.42 20.78
N ALA A 212 14.34 9.23 20.85
CA ALA A 212 14.00 8.11 19.95
C ALA A 212 12.59 7.58 20.24
N LYS A 213 12.23 7.44 21.51
CA LYS A 213 10.93 6.98 21.96
C LYS A 213 9.83 7.97 21.58
N GLU A 214 10.00 9.26 21.93
CA GLU A 214 9.02 10.28 21.60
C GLU A 214 8.79 10.42 20.08
N SER A 215 9.86 10.46 19.30
CA SER A 215 9.77 10.56 17.84
C SER A 215 9.11 9.33 17.22
N LEU A 216 9.34 8.12 17.75
CA LEU A 216 8.68 6.90 17.35
C LEU A 216 7.17 6.96 17.66
N LEU A 217 6.79 7.36 18.88
CA LEU A 217 5.40 7.43 19.34
C LEU A 217 4.59 8.52 18.63
N ARG A 218 5.24 9.54 18.07
CA ARG A 218 4.59 10.52 17.16
C ARG A 218 4.29 9.97 15.77
N SER A 219 4.75 8.76 15.48
CA SER A 219 4.54 8.09 14.20
C SER A 219 3.44 7.03 14.33
N ARG A 220 2.56 6.95 13.33
CA ARG A 220 1.52 5.91 13.31
C ARG A 220 2.03 4.66 12.59
N TRP A 221 1.64 3.50 13.10
CA TRP A 221 1.98 2.20 12.53
C TRP A 221 0.70 1.38 12.37
N ASP A 222 0.56 0.71 11.23
CA ASP A 222 -0.57 -0.17 10.99
C ASP A 222 -0.38 -1.53 11.69
N LEU A 223 0.88 -2.01 11.69
CA LEU A 223 1.27 -3.25 12.35
C LEU A 223 2.55 -3.03 13.16
N VAL A 224 2.52 -3.41 14.41
CA VAL A 224 3.70 -3.51 15.28
C VAL A 224 3.94 -4.98 15.65
N ILE A 225 5.16 -5.44 15.44
CA ILE A 225 5.62 -6.78 15.82
C ILE A 225 6.74 -6.62 16.85
N VAL A 226 6.62 -7.31 17.96
CA VAL A 226 7.64 -7.34 19.01
C VAL A 226 8.20 -8.75 19.14
N ASP A 227 9.48 -8.89 18.83
CA ASP A 227 10.20 -10.13 19.03
C ASP A 227 10.83 -10.17 20.41
N GLU A 228 10.90 -11.35 21.02
CA GLU A 228 11.30 -11.57 22.41
C GLU A 228 10.50 -10.70 23.39
N ALA A 229 9.18 -10.71 23.23
CA ALA A 229 8.23 -9.86 23.97
C ALA A 229 8.32 -10.00 25.50
N HIS A 230 8.88 -11.11 26.00
CA HIS A 230 9.16 -11.27 27.42
C HIS A 230 10.10 -10.19 28.00
N LYS A 231 10.87 -9.50 27.13
CA LYS A 231 11.68 -8.34 27.54
C LYS A 231 10.87 -7.09 27.82
N MET A 232 9.63 -7.04 27.38
CA MET A 232 8.66 -5.97 27.66
C MET A 232 7.72 -6.32 28.82
N SER A 233 7.97 -7.40 29.57
CA SER A 233 7.16 -7.75 30.74
C SER A 233 7.49 -6.86 31.95
N ALA A 234 6.50 -6.64 32.81
CA ALA A 234 6.69 -6.05 34.14
C ALA A 234 7.04 -7.15 35.14
N SER A 235 7.94 -6.86 36.08
CA SER A 235 8.31 -7.82 37.13
C SER A 235 7.31 -7.85 38.31
N SER A 236 6.48 -6.83 38.42
CA SER A 236 5.33 -6.68 39.33
C SER A 236 4.56 -5.44 38.91
N SER A 237 3.32 -5.26 39.42
CA SER A 237 2.51 -4.04 39.19
C SER A 237 3.24 -2.74 39.54
N ASP A 238 4.18 -2.80 40.48
CA ASP A 238 4.92 -1.63 40.98
C ASP A 238 6.29 -1.44 40.32
N LYS A 239 6.76 -2.37 39.48
CA LYS A 239 8.07 -2.30 38.78
C LYS A 239 7.88 -2.44 37.28
N ARG A 240 7.30 -1.40 36.68
CA ARG A 240 7.25 -1.26 35.22
C ARG A 240 8.64 -0.96 34.68
N THR A 241 8.99 -1.64 33.59
CA THR A 241 10.25 -1.37 32.88
C THR A 241 10.01 -0.34 31.78
N LEU A 242 11.04 0.42 31.37
CA LEU A 242 10.94 1.33 30.23
C LEU A 242 10.48 0.62 28.95
N ALA A 243 10.81 -0.65 28.80
CA ALA A 243 10.37 -1.46 27.68
C ALA A 243 8.86 -1.82 27.78
N TYR A 244 8.37 -2.08 28.98
CA TYR A 244 6.95 -2.29 29.23
C TYR A 244 6.13 -1.06 28.87
N ASP A 245 6.53 0.12 29.39
CA ASP A 245 5.85 1.39 29.10
C ASP A 245 5.82 1.72 27.60
N LEU A 246 6.91 1.43 26.90
CA LEU A 246 6.95 1.55 25.44
C LEU A 246 5.95 0.59 24.77
N GLY A 247 5.89 -0.65 25.21
CA GLY A 247 4.97 -1.66 24.68
C GLY A 247 3.50 -1.28 24.88
N GLU A 248 3.16 -0.78 26.05
CA GLU A 248 1.81 -0.31 26.38
C GLU A 248 1.40 0.85 25.48
N GLN A 249 2.24 1.89 25.34
CA GLN A 249 1.99 3.05 24.49
C GLN A 249 1.87 2.67 23.00
N LEU A 250 2.72 1.79 22.51
CA LEU A 250 2.62 1.30 21.12
C LEU A 250 1.34 0.51 20.89
N SER A 251 0.88 -0.24 21.89
CA SER A 251 -0.35 -1.01 21.78
C SER A 251 -1.58 -0.12 21.59
N GLU A 252 -1.58 1.09 22.13
CA GLU A 252 -2.66 2.07 21.96
C GLU A 252 -2.63 2.75 20.58
N LEU A 253 -1.42 2.89 20.00
CA LEU A 253 -1.18 3.64 18.78
C LEU A 253 -1.29 2.80 17.49
N THR A 254 -1.43 1.49 17.59
CA THR A 254 -1.50 0.60 16.42
C THR A 254 -2.76 -0.25 16.39
N ASP A 255 -3.25 -0.54 15.19
CA ASP A 255 -4.39 -1.43 15.02
C ASP A 255 -3.99 -2.89 15.18
N HIS A 256 -2.87 -3.32 14.61
CA HIS A 256 -2.40 -4.69 14.69
C HIS A 256 -1.13 -4.77 15.55
N TYR A 257 -1.18 -5.61 16.59
CA TYR A 257 -0.08 -5.77 17.55
C TYR A 257 0.21 -7.25 17.79
N LEU A 258 1.36 -7.72 17.30
CA LEU A 258 1.82 -9.10 17.45
C LEU A 258 3.01 -9.16 18.39
N LEU A 259 2.84 -9.82 19.50
CA LEU A 259 3.90 -10.14 20.45
C LEU A 259 4.40 -11.57 20.17
N MET A 260 5.71 -11.77 20.12
CA MET A 260 6.30 -13.08 19.89
C MET A 260 7.36 -13.37 20.95
N THR A 261 7.33 -14.58 21.51
CA THR A 261 8.31 -15.01 22.48
C THR A 261 8.49 -16.52 22.46
N ALA A 262 9.67 -16.98 22.85
CA ALA A 262 9.91 -18.40 23.14
C ALA A 262 9.63 -18.74 24.62
N THR A 263 9.62 -17.72 25.48
CA THR A 263 9.44 -17.91 26.93
C THR A 263 8.36 -16.98 27.41
N PRO A 264 7.07 -17.39 27.37
CA PRO A 264 5.93 -16.54 27.74
C PRO A 264 6.00 -16.09 29.22
N HIS A 265 6.59 -16.89 30.08
CA HIS A 265 6.81 -16.54 31.49
C HIS A 265 8.24 -16.98 31.90
N LYS A 266 8.92 -16.16 32.68
CA LYS A 266 10.26 -16.46 33.26
C LYS A 266 10.16 -17.32 34.51
N GLY A 267 9.23 -18.27 34.56
CA GLY A 267 8.97 -19.09 35.76
C GLY A 267 8.01 -18.48 36.78
N ASP A 268 7.53 -17.26 36.55
CA ASP A 268 6.55 -16.59 37.37
C ASP A 268 5.24 -16.36 36.58
N PRO A 269 4.13 -17.03 36.94
CA PRO A 269 2.86 -16.86 36.26
C PRO A 269 2.28 -15.44 36.31
N GLU A 270 2.68 -14.62 37.30
CA GLU A 270 2.21 -13.25 37.43
C GLU A 270 2.85 -12.31 36.38
N ASN A 271 4.00 -12.66 35.85
CA ASN A 271 4.66 -11.91 34.79
C ASN A 271 3.99 -12.05 33.40
N PHE A 272 2.95 -12.89 33.34
CA PHE A 272 2.20 -13.14 32.09
C PHE A 272 0.92 -12.30 31.97
N ARG A 273 0.52 -11.62 33.03
CA ARG A 273 -0.65 -10.75 33.09
C ARG A 273 -0.27 -9.32 32.72
#